data_e2cdfa9d9eaf9d7cb82f9740dba6bc4d
#
_entry.id   e2cdfa9d9eaf9d7cb82f9740dba6bc4d
#
_cell.length_a   1.000
_cell.length_b   1.000
_cell.length_c   1.000
_cell.angle_alpha   90.00
_cell.angle_beta   90.00
_cell.angle_gamma   90.00
#
_symmetry.space_group_name_H-M   'P 1'
#
loop_
_entity.id
_entity.type
_entity.pdbx_description
1 polymer ?
#
loop_
_entity_poly.entity_id
_entity_poly.type
_entity_poly.pdbx_seq_one_letter_code
_entity_poly.pdbx_strand_id
1 'polypeptide(L)'
;MTDIRIEGAKIIIVGGNSGMGLALARRLLGEGAAVTIAGRSEDKLAAARRDLGDHPGLATIAVDISREEEVATLFRNSGPLDHIVSTAADIEGAYQLLPTIELMAAQRVVESKLYGPLLLAKYGAAHLPPSGSITYTSGVAAYRPAARGSVVAAVNAALEGLVRALAVELAPIRINAVSPGWVDTPIWSFVAGDAKQATLDSMAQRLPAGRVGRPEDIADAIRFLIGNEFTTGTILHVEGGHRLV
;
A
#
# COMPACT_ATOMS: atom_id res chain seq x y z
N MET A 1 8.26 27.36 3.34
CA MET A 1 7.91 25.93 3.26
C MET A 1 6.90 25.83 2.15
N THR A 2 7.30 25.31 1.00
CA THR A 2 6.37 25.01 -0.10
C THR A 2 5.52 23.84 0.36
N ASP A 3 4.30 24.15 0.76
CA ASP A 3 3.28 23.14 1.01
C ASP A 3 3.02 22.47 -0.34
N ILE A 4 3.42 21.20 -0.51
CA ILE A 4 3.04 20.46 -1.72
C ILE A 4 1.52 20.43 -1.69
N ARG A 5 0.94 21.18 -2.61
CA ARG A 5 -0.50 21.25 -2.77
C ARG A 5 -0.96 19.89 -3.28
N ILE A 6 -1.65 19.18 -2.43
CA ILE A 6 -2.42 17.99 -2.83
C ILE A 6 -3.58 18.40 -3.75
N GLU A 7 -4.06 19.62 -3.60
CA GLU A 7 -5.10 20.19 -4.45
C GLU A 7 -4.71 20.14 -5.94
N GLY A 8 -5.49 19.46 -6.74
CA GLY A 8 -5.26 19.25 -8.16
C GLY A 8 -4.26 18.14 -8.52
N ALA A 9 -3.54 17.58 -7.53
CA ALA A 9 -2.61 16.48 -7.79
C ALA A 9 -3.33 15.23 -8.32
N LYS A 10 -2.76 14.58 -9.34
CA LYS A 10 -3.27 13.36 -9.96
C LYS A 10 -2.58 12.13 -9.36
N ILE A 11 -3.33 11.32 -8.65
CA ILE A 11 -2.79 10.24 -7.85
C ILE A 11 -3.46 8.91 -8.18
N ILE A 12 -2.68 7.87 -8.50
CA ILE A 12 -3.18 6.50 -8.57
C ILE A 12 -2.90 5.78 -7.25
N ILE A 13 -3.95 5.12 -6.71
CA ILE A 13 -3.86 4.29 -5.51
C ILE A 13 -4.24 2.86 -5.86
N VAL A 14 -3.27 1.99 -6.04
CA VAL A 14 -3.49 0.55 -6.21
C VAL A 14 -3.78 -0.09 -4.86
N GLY A 15 -4.89 -0.82 -4.77
CA GLY A 15 -5.46 -1.27 -3.50
C GLY A 15 -6.34 -0.21 -2.82
N GLY A 16 -6.76 0.84 -3.56
CA GLY A 16 -7.58 1.94 -3.05
C GLY A 16 -9.04 1.58 -2.75
N ASN A 17 -9.45 0.34 -2.98
CA ASN A 17 -10.83 -0.11 -2.82
C ASN A 17 -11.18 -0.64 -1.42
N SER A 18 -10.23 -0.64 -0.47
CA SER A 18 -10.49 -1.07 0.93
C SER A 18 -9.39 -0.63 1.89
N GLY A 19 -9.65 -0.72 3.19
CA GLY A 19 -8.65 -0.54 4.25
C GLY A 19 -7.84 0.75 4.12
N MET A 20 -6.51 0.61 4.19
CA MET A 20 -5.56 1.73 4.17
C MET A 20 -5.63 2.56 2.87
N GLY A 21 -5.77 1.89 1.72
CA GLY A 21 -5.88 2.59 0.43
C GLY A 21 -7.16 3.38 0.29
N LEU A 22 -8.29 2.87 0.80
CA LEU A 22 -9.57 3.59 0.79
C LEU A 22 -9.55 4.80 1.74
N ALA A 23 -8.94 4.66 2.93
CA ALA A 23 -8.74 5.76 3.85
C ALA A 23 -7.88 6.87 3.23
N LEU A 24 -6.79 6.48 2.52
CA LEU A 24 -5.97 7.43 1.78
C LEU A 24 -6.75 8.12 0.66
N ALA A 25 -7.52 7.37 -0.13
CA ALA A 25 -8.34 7.96 -1.19
C ALA A 25 -9.31 9.01 -0.64
N ARG A 26 -10.00 8.70 0.46
CA ARG A 26 -10.89 9.63 1.17
C ARG A 26 -10.16 10.89 1.61
N ARG A 27 -8.99 10.73 2.21
CA ARG A 27 -8.15 11.83 2.67
C ARG A 27 -7.75 12.76 1.54
N LEU A 28 -7.20 12.20 0.45
CA LEU A 28 -6.68 12.98 -0.68
C LEU A 28 -7.80 13.66 -1.48
N LEU A 29 -8.95 13.00 -1.67
CA LEU A 29 -10.14 13.62 -2.26
C LEU A 29 -10.62 14.81 -1.44
N GLY A 30 -10.63 14.68 -0.10
CA GLY A 30 -10.97 15.78 0.81
C GLY A 30 -9.98 16.96 0.77
N GLU A 31 -8.75 16.74 0.30
CA GLU A 31 -7.73 17.77 0.07
C GLU A 31 -7.71 18.29 -1.39
N GLY A 32 -8.69 17.88 -2.20
CA GLY A 32 -8.86 18.38 -3.58
C GLY A 32 -8.03 17.67 -4.65
N ALA A 33 -7.45 16.49 -4.37
CA ALA A 33 -6.76 15.69 -5.37
C ALA A 33 -7.73 15.05 -6.38
N ALA A 34 -7.23 14.76 -7.58
CA ALA A 34 -7.84 13.83 -8.52
C ALA A 34 -7.28 12.42 -8.25
N VAL A 35 -8.11 11.53 -7.74
CA VAL A 35 -7.69 10.20 -7.30
C VAL A 35 -8.26 9.12 -8.21
N THR A 36 -7.40 8.25 -8.73
CA THR A 36 -7.81 7.01 -9.38
C THR A 36 -7.54 5.84 -8.42
N ILE A 37 -8.58 5.17 -7.94
CA ILE A 37 -8.42 3.93 -7.19
C ILE A 37 -8.40 2.75 -8.15
N ALA A 38 -7.42 1.87 -7.96
CA ALA A 38 -7.20 0.69 -8.80
C ALA A 38 -7.21 -0.60 -7.99
N GLY A 39 -7.72 -1.68 -8.57
CA GLY A 39 -7.77 -2.99 -7.94
C GLY A 39 -8.43 -4.04 -8.85
N ARG A 40 -8.34 -5.32 -8.50
CA ARG A 40 -8.79 -6.43 -9.35
C ARG A 40 -10.30 -6.59 -9.48
N SER A 41 -11.05 -6.23 -8.45
CA SER A 41 -12.49 -6.49 -8.36
C SER A 41 -13.31 -5.25 -8.69
N GLU A 42 -14.05 -5.28 -9.78
CA GLU A 42 -14.99 -4.22 -10.16
C GLU A 42 -16.07 -3.99 -9.09
N ASP A 43 -16.59 -5.04 -8.48
CA ASP A 43 -17.60 -4.94 -7.41
C ASP A 43 -17.06 -4.17 -6.19
N LYS A 44 -15.81 -4.47 -5.77
CA LYS A 44 -15.16 -3.76 -4.66
C LYS A 44 -14.85 -2.31 -5.03
N LEU A 45 -14.45 -2.03 -6.26
CA LEU A 45 -14.26 -0.67 -6.76
C LEU A 45 -15.58 0.10 -6.79
N ALA A 46 -16.66 -0.51 -7.25
CA ALA A 46 -17.99 0.10 -7.24
C ALA A 46 -18.49 0.38 -5.80
N ALA A 47 -18.24 -0.54 -4.86
CA ALA A 47 -18.56 -0.35 -3.46
C ALA A 47 -17.75 0.80 -2.84
N ALA A 48 -16.44 0.86 -3.12
CA ALA A 48 -15.57 1.93 -2.66
C ALA A 48 -16.00 3.30 -3.23
N ARG A 49 -16.39 3.34 -4.50
CA ARG A 49 -16.91 4.56 -5.14
C ARG A 49 -18.15 5.08 -4.40
N ARG A 50 -19.11 4.22 -4.09
CA ARG A 50 -20.31 4.62 -3.30
C ARG A 50 -19.93 5.11 -1.90
N ASP A 51 -18.99 4.42 -1.23
CA ASP A 51 -18.51 4.78 0.10
C ASP A 51 -17.77 6.14 0.12
N LEU A 52 -17.13 6.51 -0.98
CA LEU A 52 -16.50 7.82 -1.19
C LEU A 52 -17.48 8.90 -1.71
N GLY A 53 -18.77 8.57 -1.83
CA GLY A 53 -19.84 9.52 -2.19
C GLY A 53 -19.83 9.95 -3.66
N ASP A 54 -19.39 9.08 -4.58
CA ASP A 54 -19.29 9.41 -6.03
C ASP A 54 -18.58 10.75 -6.29
N HIS A 55 -17.50 11.00 -5.54
CA HIS A 55 -16.76 12.26 -5.58
C HIS A 55 -16.30 12.60 -7.02
N PRO A 56 -16.47 13.86 -7.50
CA PRO A 56 -16.15 14.22 -8.89
C PRO A 56 -14.67 14.05 -9.26
N GLY A 57 -13.75 14.13 -8.28
CA GLY A 57 -12.32 13.87 -8.46
C GLY A 57 -11.95 12.39 -8.41
N LEU A 58 -12.93 11.46 -8.30
CA LEU A 58 -12.66 10.02 -8.18
C LEU A 58 -12.87 9.29 -9.50
N ALA A 59 -11.86 8.55 -9.93
CA ALA A 59 -11.96 7.53 -10.96
C ALA A 59 -11.67 6.13 -10.41
N THR A 60 -12.16 5.09 -11.08
CA THR A 60 -11.91 3.69 -10.72
C THR A 60 -11.40 2.91 -11.92
N ILE A 61 -10.42 2.04 -11.75
CA ILE A 61 -9.87 1.19 -12.81
C ILE A 61 -9.67 -0.23 -12.28
N ALA A 62 -10.22 -1.23 -13.00
CA ALA A 62 -9.92 -2.63 -12.75
C ALA A 62 -8.54 -2.96 -13.33
N VAL A 63 -7.64 -3.51 -12.50
CA VAL A 63 -6.30 -3.92 -12.90
C VAL A 63 -5.73 -4.95 -11.93
N ASP A 64 -5.11 -5.97 -12.48
CA ASP A 64 -4.27 -6.90 -11.73
C ASP A 64 -2.79 -6.54 -11.91
N ILE A 65 -2.16 -6.00 -10.87
CA ILE A 65 -0.77 -5.57 -10.93
C ILE A 65 0.25 -6.72 -10.99
N SER A 66 -0.19 -7.97 -10.83
CA SER A 66 0.65 -9.14 -11.09
C SER A 66 0.82 -9.41 -12.59
N ARG A 67 -0.02 -8.77 -13.42
CA ARG A 67 -0.03 -8.93 -14.88
C ARG A 67 0.61 -7.74 -15.58
N GLU A 68 1.77 -7.97 -16.18
CA GLU A 68 2.56 -6.91 -16.80
C GLU A 68 1.78 -6.14 -17.88
N GLU A 69 1.03 -6.84 -18.74
CA GLU A 69 0.25 -6.20 -19.81
C GLU A 69 -0.87 -5.29 -19.30
N GLU A 70 -1.48 -5.66 -18.15
CA GLU A 70 -2.52 -4.84 -17.53
C GLU A 70 -1.90 -3.56 -16.93
N VAL A 71 -0.73 -3.67 -16.28
CA VAL A 71 -0.01 -2.51 -15.75
C VAL A 71 0.47 -1.60 -16.88
N ALA A 72 1.03 -2.16 -17.96
CA ALA A 72 1.44 -1.38 -19.13
C ALA A 72 0.24 -0.62 -19.75
N THR A 73 -0.92 -1.27 -19.82
CA THR A 73 -2.16 -0.67 -20.34
C THR A 73 -2.69 0.42 -19.42
N LEU A 74 -2.65 0.20 -18.08
CA LEU A 74 -3.02 1.20 -17.08
C LEU A 74 -2.28 2.51 -17.34
N PHE A 75 -0.95 2.47 -17.42
CA PHE A 75 -0.16 3.69 -17.58
C PHE A 75 -0.28 4.29 -18.97
N ARG A 76 -0.36 3.48 -20.01
CA ARG A 76 -0.61 3.99 -21.38
C ARG A 76 -1.87 4.88 -21.45
N ASN A 77 -2.86 4.59 -20.64
CA ASN A 77 -4.15 5.27 -20.59
C ASN A 77 -4.27 6.34 -19.50
N SER A 78 -3.31 6.42 -18.57
CA SER A 78 -3.43 7.30 -17.39
C SER A 78 -3.09 8.77 -17.66
N GLY A 79 -2.33 9.06 -18.71
CA GLY A 79 -1.75 10.41 -18.90
C GLY A 79 -0.73 10.79 -17.81
N PRO A 80 -0.41 12.08 -17.67
CA PRO A 80 0.51 12.56 -16.63
C PRO A 80 -0.07 12.38 -15.24
N LEU A 81 0.77 11.94 -14.31
CA LEU A 81 0.47 11.71 -12.88
C LEU A 81 1.45 12.48 -12.01
N ASP A 82 1.09 12.75 -10.76
CA ASP A 82 1.99 13.35 -9.78
C ASP A 82 2.50 12.29 -8.79
N HIS A 83 1.64 11.32 -8.40
CA HIS A 83 2.04 10.30 -7.44
C HIS A 83 1.40 8.94 -7.74
N ILE A 84 2.12 7.89 -7.39
CA ILE A 84 1.66 6.50 -7.45
C ILE A 84 1.76 5.91 -6.05
N VAL A 85 0.70 5.27 -5.57
CA VAL A 85 0.67 4.59 -4.28
C VAL A 85 0.23 3.14 -4.47
N SER A 86 0.88 2.20 -3.80
CA SER A 86 0.41 0.82 -3.75
C SER A 86 0.25 0.34 -2.31
N THR A 87 -0.99 0.01 -1.96
CA THR A 87 -1.35 -0.68 -0.73
C THR A 87 -1.84 -2.11 -1.01
N ALA A 88 -1.75 -2.56 -2.27
CA ALA A 88 -2.22 -3.87 -2.68
C ALA A 88 -1.37 -5.00 -2.11
N ALA A 89 -2.05 -6.06 -1.67
CA ALA A 89 -1.43 -7.30 -1.23
C ALA A 89 -2.42 -8.46 -1.44
N ASP A 90 -1.96 -9.53 -2.04
CA ASP A 90 -2.66 -10.81 -2.05
C ASP A 90 -1.96 -11.75 -1.08
N ILE A 91 -2.54 -11.91 0.10
CA ILE A 91 -1.98 -12.75 1.17
C ILE A 91 -2.87 -13.95 1.47
N GLU A 92 -3.85 -14.23 0.63
CA GLU A 92 -4.77 -15.34 0.83
C GLU A 92 -4.00 -16.68 0.87
N GLY A 93 -4.18 -17.44 1.97
CA GLY A 93 -3.49 -18.71 2.19
C GLY A 93 -1.99 -18.58 2.54
N ALA A 94 -1.43 -17.38 2.67
CA ALA A 94 0.01 -17.19 2.92
C ALA A 94 0.42 -17.29 4.39
N TYR A 95 -0.53 -17.20 5.32
CA TYR A 95 -0.27 -17.33 6.76
C TYR A 95 -0.40 -18.79 7.21
N GLN A 96 0.55 -19.63 6.75
CA GLN A 96 0.62 -21.05 7.07
C GLN A 96 1.99 -21.40 7.65
N LEU A 97 2.06 -22.49 8.45
CA LEU A 97 3.34 -23.05 8.85
C LEU A 97 4.08 -23.58 7.61
N LEU A 98 5.41 -23.45 7.61
CA LEU A 98 6.23 -23.80 6.46
C LEU A 98 5.94 -25.20 5.87
N PRO A 99 5.73 -26.28 6.66
CA PRO A 99 5.44 -27.59 6.10
C PRO A 99 4.10 -27.70 5.35
N THR A 100 3.18 -26.77 5.58
CA THR A 100 1.81 -26.82 5.03
C THR A 100 1.48 -25.68 4.09
N ILE A 101 2.44 -24.78 3.82
CA ILE A 101 2.18 -23.67 2.92
C ILE A 101 2.10 -24.14 1.47
N GLU A 102 1.04 -23.74 0.79
CA GLU A 102 0.91 -23.97 -0.63
C GLU A 102 1.80 -23.02 -1.42
N LEU A 103 2.64 -23.54 -2.31
CA LEU A 103 3.59 -22.74 -3.09
C LEU A 103 2.87 -21.65 -3.92
N MET A 104 1.70 -21.96 -4.46
CA MET A 104 0.89 -20.98 -5.20
C MET A 104 0.45 -19.79 -4.33
N ALA A 105 0.17 -20.02 -3.04
CA ALA A 105 -0.15 -18.93 -2.12
C ALA A 105 1.10 -18.04 -1.89
N ALA A 106 2.26 -18.65 -1.74
CA ALA A 106 3.53 -17.92 -1.64
C ALA A 106 3.82 -17.09 -2.92
N GLN A 107 3.59 -17.68 -4.10
CA GLN A 107 3.77 -17.00 -5.40
C GLN A 107 2.86 -15.77 -5.51
N ARG A 108 1.57 -15.86 -5.15
CA ARG A 108 0.65 -14.71 -5.17
C ARG A 108 1.15 -13.54 -4.30
N VAL A 109 1.75 -13.84 -3.14
CA VAL A 109 2.36 -12.77 -2.31
C VAL A 109 3.52 -12.10 -3.04
N VAL A 110 4.42 -12.89 -3.65
CA VAL A 110 5.57 -12.36 -4.42
C VAL A 110 5.07 -11.53 -5.60
N GLU A 111 4.12 -12.04 -6.36
CA GLU A 111 3.56 -11.35 -7.52
C GLU A 111 2.91 -10.01 -7.14
N SER A 112 2.06 -10.01 -6.11
CA SER A 112 1.33 -8.79 -5.72
C SER A 112 2.18 -7.78 -4.95
N LYS A 113 3.17 -8.23 -4.15
CA LYS A 113 3.92 -7.34 -3.25
C LYS A 113 5.38 -7.10 -3.66
N LEU A 114 5.89 -7.78 -4.68
CA LEU A 114 7.22 -7.52 -5.21
C LEU A 114 7.20 -7.22 -6.70
N TYR A 115 6.64 -8.12 -7.52
CA TYR A 115 6.57 -7.90 -8.97
C TYR A 115 5.60 -6.77 -9.32
N GLY A 116 4.42 -6.70 -8.70
CA GLY A 116 3.49 -5.60 -8.89
C GLY A 116 4.13 -4.22 -8.62
N PRO A 117 4.74 -3.97 -7.46
CA PRO A 117 5.52 -2.76 -7.20
C PRO A 117 6.62 -2.49 -8.24
N LEU A 118 7.37 -3.50 -8.67
CA LEU A 118 8.37 -3.35 -9.72
C LEU A 118 7.74 -2.90 -11.04
N LEU A 119 6.62 -3.51 -11.45
CA LEU A 119 5.91 -3.16 -12.68
C LEU A 119 5.31 -1.75 -12.60
N LEU A 120 4.78 -1.35 -11.43
CA LEU A 120 4.28 0.01 -11.20
C LEU A 120 5.41 1.05 -11.38
N ALA A 121 6.62 0.77 -10.90
CA ALA A 121 7.77 1.63 -11.13
C ALA A 121 8.19 1.62 -12.60
N LYS A 122 8.33 0.44 -13.20
CA LYS A 122 8.77 0.24 -14.59
C LYS A 122 7.92 1.04 -15.59
N TYR A 123 6.61 0.98 -15.46
CA TYR A 123 5.70 1.64 -16.40
C TYR A 123 5.22 3.01 -15.93
N GLY A 124 5.15 3.23 -14.62
CA GLY A 124 4.62 4.46 -14.05
C GLY A 124 5.61 5.62 -13.98
N ALA A 125 6.91 5.34 -13.81
CA ALA A 125 7.91 6.38 -13.63
C ALA A 125 7.94 7.41 -14.78
N ALA A 126 7.74 6.97 -16.02
CA ALA A 126 7.71 7.85 -17.20
C ALA A 126 6.51 8.83 -17.21
N HIS A 127 5.50 8.60 -16.38
CA HIS A 127 4.31 9.45 -16.24
C HIS A 127 4.41 10.46 -15.09
N LEU A 128 5.48 10.38 -14.30
CA LEU A 128 5.71 11.23 -13.14
C LEU A 128 6.64 12.41 -13.49
N PRO A 129 6.37 13.61 -12.96
CA PRO A 129 7.32 14.71 -13.03
C PRO A 129 8.54 14.45 -12.12
N PRO A 130 9.63 15.21 -12.28
CA PRO A 130 10.79 15.13 -11.39
C PRO A 130 10.48 15.29 -9.89
N SER A 131 9.42 16.04 -9.54
CA SER A 131 8.91 16.21 -8.19
C SER A 131 7.97 15.09 -7.72
N GLY A 132 7.65 14.14 -8.60
CA GLY A 132 6.71 13.05 -8.34
C GLY A 132 7.20 12.04 -7.30
N SER A 133 6.31 11.13 -6.90
CA SER A 133 6.71 10.06 -5.99
C SER A 133 5.96 8.76 -6.21
N ILE A 134 6.61 7.66 -5.81
CA ILE A 134 5.99 6.34 -5.67
C ILE A 134 6.09 5.92 -4.19
N THR A 135 4.97 5.54 -3.59
CA THR A 135 4.93 5.06 -2.20
C THR A 135 4.33 3.67 -2.14
N TYR A 136 5.07 2.74 -1.56
CA TYR A 136 4.65 1.36 -1.37
C TYR A 136 4.24 1.07 0.07
N THR A 137 3.62 -0.09 0.28
CA THR A 137 3.30 -0.61 1.62
C THR A 137 4.05 -1.92 1.85
N SER A 138 5.04 -1.88 2.73
CA SER A 138 5.75 -3.04 3.28
C SER A 138 4.94 -3.64 4.46
N GLY A 139 5.57 -3.91 5.58
CA GLY A 139 4.93 -4.35 6.82
C GLY A 139 5.93 -4.74 7.88
N VAL A 140 5.54 -4.57 9.13
CA VAL A 140 6.38 -4.83 10.32
C VAL A 140 6.94 -6.26 10.37
N ALA A 141 6.32 -7.21 9.67
CA ALA A 141 6.79 -8.59 9.59
C ALA A 141 8.23 -8.72 9.04
N ALA A 142 8.73 -7.75 8.27
CA ALA A 142 10.13 -7.69 7.85
C ALA A 142 11.10 -7.59 9.04
N TYR A 143 10.66 -7.01 10.15
CA TYR A 143 11.47 -6.73 11.36
C TYR A 143 11.03 -7.55 12.57
N ARG A 144 9.75 -7.85 12.66
CA ARG A 144 9.13 -8.61 13.75
C ARG A 144 8.30 -9.76 13.17
N PRO A 145 8.94 -10.79 12.62
CA PRO A 145 8.24 -11.92 12.02
C PRO A 145 7.54 -12.75 13.11
N ALA A 146 6.38 -13.31 12.76
CA ALA A 146 5.66 -14.27 13.59
C ALA A 146 5.60 -15.63 12.91
N ALA A 147 5.30 -16.67 13.67
CA ALA A 147 4.99 -17.97 13.10
C ALA A 147 3.89 -17.85 12.02
N ARG A 148 3.96 -18.67 10.98
CA ARG A 148 3.12 -18.64 9.78
C ARG A 148 3.37 -17.45 8.83
N GLY A 149 4.22 -16.49 9.18
CA GLY A 149 4.46 -15.26 8.41
C GLY A 149 5.72 -15.27 7.55
N SER A 150 6.39 -16.41 7.34
CA SER A 150 7.70 -16.50 6.69
C SER A 150 7.74 -15.84 5.29
N VAL A 151 6.76 -16.15 4.45
CA VAL A 151 6.69 -15.59 3.08
C VAL A 151 6.42 -14.10 3.13
N VAL A 152 5.46 -13.67 3.94
CA VAL A 152 5.11 -12.24 4.07
C VAL A 152 6.28 -11.42 4.61
N ALA A 153 7.01 -11.96 5.59
CA ALA A 153 8.22 -11.33 6.14
C ALA A 153 9.31 -11.17 5.07
N ALA A 154 9.59 -12.24 4.33
CA ALA A 154 10.61 -12.24 3.26
C ALA A 154 10.25 -11.24 2.15
N VAL A 155 9.00 -11.22 1.69
CA VAL A 155 8.57 -10.33 0.61
C VAL A 155 8.54 -8.87 1.06
N ASN A 156 8.13 -8.57 2.30
CA ASN A 156 8.23 -7.22 2.83
C ASN A 156 9.69 -6.73 2.86
N ALA A 157 10.63 -7.56 3.34
CA ALA A 157 12.05 -7.21 3.34
C ALA A 157 12.61 -7.02 1.91
N ALA A 158 12.19 -7.84 0.96
CA ALA A 158 12.57 -7.70 -0.45
C ALA A 158 12.03 -6.38 -1.04
N LEU A 159 10.78 -6.02 -0.77
CA LEU A 159 10.20 -4.75 -1.19
C LEU A 159 10.98 -3.54 -0.63
N GLU A 160 11.44 -3.60 0.60
CA GLU A 160 12.25 -2.54 1.20
C GLU A 160 13.63 -2.41 0.52
N GLY A 161 14.21 -3.53 0.08
CA GLY A 161 15.40 -3.53 -0.77
C GLY A 161 15.13 -2.86 -2.12
N LEU A 162 14.01 -3.19 -2.76
CA LEU A 162 13.57 -2.60 -4.02
C LEU A 162 13.37 -1.08 -3.88
N VAL A 163 12.73 -0.60 -2.81
CA VAL A 163 12.55 0.83 -2.54
C VAL A 163 13.87 1.60 -2.55
N ARG A 164 14.88 1.07 -1.85
CA ARG A 164 16.20 1.71 -1.78
C ARG A 164 16.91 1.74 -3.14
N ALA A 165 16.80 0.68 -3.90
CA ALA A 165 17.38 0.60 -5.25
C ALA A 165 16.70 1.59 -6.21
N LEU A 166 15.37 1.58 -6.26
CA LEU A 166 14.61 2.46 -7.13
C LEU A 166 14.74 3.95 -6.76
N ALA A 167 14.93 4.28 -5.49
CA ALA A 167 15.17 5.66 -5.06
C ALA A 167 16.47 6.25 -5.64
N VAL A 168 17.45 5.40 -5.95
CA VAL A 168 18.69 5.80 -6.64
C VAL A 168 18.50 5.79 -8.15
N GLU A 169 17.90 4.72 -8.68
CA GLU A 169 17.78 4.48 -10.12
C GLU A 169 16.82 5.46 -10.81
N LEU A 170 15.72 5.83 -10.14
CA LEU A 170 14.68 6.70 -10.67
C LEU A 170 14.80 8.17 -10.20
N ALA A 171 15.90 8.53 -9.54
CA ALA A 171 16.09 9.92 -9.11
C ALA A 171 15.91 10.88 -10.30
N PRO A 172 15.26 12.04 -10.10
CA PRO A 172 14.84 12.63 -8.83
C PRO A 172 13.43 12.23 -8.32
N ILE A 173 12.74 11.31 -8.98
CA ILE A 173 11.45 10.78 -8.49
C ILE A 173 11.70 10.12 -7.13
N ARG A 174 10.88 10.47 -6.13
CA ARG A 174 11.04 9.96 -4.76
C ARG A 174 10.35 8.61 -4.59
N ILE A 175 11.07 7.64 -4.05
CA ILE A 175 10.55 6.29 -3.83
C ILE A 175 10.62 5.96 -2.34
N ASN A 176 9.49 5.66 -1.72
CA ASN A 176 9.40 5.37 -0.30
C ASN A 176 8.46 4.19 -0.01
N ALA A 177 8.49 3.70 1.21
CA ALA A 177 7.45 2.80 1.70
C ALA A 177 7.01 3.17 3.11
N VAL A 178 5.76 2.87 3.44
CA VAL A 178 5.31 2.72 4.83
C VAL A 178 5.43 1.27 5.25
N SER A 179 5.78 1.03 6.52
CA SER A 179 5.81 -0.30 7.14
C SER A 179 4.78 -0.31 8.27
N PRO A 180 3.52 -0.70 7.99
CA PRO A 180 2.47 -0.79 9.00
C PRO A 180 2.72 -1.91 10.00
N GLY A 181 2.28 -1.70 11.24
CA GLY A 181 2.08 -2.75 12.23
C GLY A 181 0.72 -3.42 12.10
N TRP A 182 0.12 -3.69 13.24
CA TRP A 182 -1.25 -4.20 13.33
C TRP A 182 -2.24 -3.07 13.11
N VAL A 183 -2.88 -3.07 11.96
CA VAL A 183 -3.87 -2.06 11.54
C VAL A 183 -5.20 -2.76 11.34
N ASP A 184 -6.28 -2.26 11.94
CA ASP A 184 -7.61 -2.85 11.77
C ASP A 184 -8.12 -2.60 10.35
N THR A 185 -8.00 -3.62 9.53
CA THR A 185 -8.43 -3.64 8.12
C THR A 185 -9.20 -4.93 7.82
N PRO A 186 -9.91 -5.00 6.70
CA PRO A 186 -10.62 -6.23 6.29
C PRO A 186 -9.71 -7.47 6.16
N ILE A 187 -8.40 -7.29 6.02
CA ILE A 187 -7.43 -8.41 5.91
C ILE A 187 -7.49 -9.35 7.12
N TRP A 188 -7.76 -8.82 8.31
CA TRP A 188 -7.84 -9.61 9.54
C TRP A 188 -9.05 -10.54 9.60
N SER A 189 -10.10 -10.27 8.83
CA SER A 189 -11.22 -11.19 8.68
C SER A 189 -10.81 -12.47 7.95
N PHE A 190 -9.84 -12.40 7.01
CA PHE A 190 -9.26 -13.57 6.35
C PHE A 190 -8.23 -14.30 7.22
N VAL A 191 -7.49 -13.58 8.05
CA VAL A 191 -6.40 -14.16 8.86
C VAL A 191 -6.93 -14.79 10.15
N ALA A 192 -7.90 -14.16 10.82
CA ALA A 192 -8.37 -14.54 12.15
C ALA A 192 -9.87 -14.94 12.19
N GLY A 193 -10.63 -14.75 11.10
CA GLY A 193 -12.05 -15.08 11.06
C GLY A 193 -12.83 -14.46 12.23
N ASP A 194 -13.62 -15.27 12.93
CA ASP A 194 -14.43 -14.84 14.08
C ASP A 194 -13.59 -14.35 15.27
N ALA A 195 -12.30 -14.76 15.34
CA ALA A 195 -11.38 -14.34 16.38
C ALA A 195 -10.74 -12.96 16.10
N LYS A 196 -11.12 -12.26 15.03
CA LYS A 196 -10.52 -10.98 14.64
C LYS A 196 -10.45 -9.99 15.80
N GLN A 197 -11.58 -9.71 16.45
CA GLN A 197 -11.63 -8.70 17.52
C GLN A 197 -10.76 -9.09 18.71
N ALA A 198 -10.87 -10.31 19.18
CA ALA A 198 -10.05 -10.80 20.30
C ALA A 198 -8.54 -10.76 19.99
N THR A 199 -8.18 -11.05 18.73
CA THR A 199 -6.78 -10.99 18.28
C THR A 199 -6.26 -9.55 18.26
N LEU A 200 -7.05 -8.59 17.77
CA LEU A 200 -6.68 -7.18 17.75
C LEU A 200 -6.59 -6.60 19.17
N ASP A 201 -7.53 -6.94 20.05
CA ASP A 201 -7.54 -6.49 21.45
C ASP A 201 -6.31 -7.03 22.22
N SER A 202 -5.98 -8.31 22.03
CA SER A 202 -4.77 -8.91 22.60
C SER A 202 -3.50 -8.21 22.12
N MET A 203 -3.43 -7.85 20.86
CA MET A 203 -2.28 -7.11 20.32
C MET A 203 -2.23 -5.68 20.85
N ALA A 204 -3.37 -5.00 20.96
CA ALA A 204 -3.45 -3.64 21.50
C ALA A 204 -2.83 -3.52 22.90
N GLN A 205 -3.06 -4.54 23.75
CA GLN A 205 -2.48 -4.60 25.11
C GLN A 205 -0.94 -4.75 25.12
N ARG A 206 -0.37 -5.28 24.06
CA ARG A 206 1.08 -5.52 23.94
C ARG A 206 1.82 -4.35 23.29
N LEU A 207 1.13 -3.56 22.46
CA LEU A 207 1.76 -2.46 21.76
C LEU A 207 2.02 -1.28 22.70
N PRO A 208 3.21 -0.64 22.64
CA PRO A 208 3.50 0.57 23.41
C PRO A 208 2.49 1.70 23.19
N ALA A 209 1.90 1.80 21.99
CA ALA A 209 0.84 2.76 21.69
C ALA A 209 -0.50 2.46 22.38
N GLY A 210 -0.67 1.31 23.04
CA GLY A 210 -1.88 0.90 23.74
C GLY A 210 -3.08 0.61 22.83
N ARG A 211 -2.89 0.59 21.53
CA ARG A 211 -3.94 0.30 20.52
C ARG A 211 -3.34 -0.29 19.25
N VAL A 212 -4.16 -0.96 18.47
CA VAL A 212 -3.84 -1.23 17.06
C VAL A 212 -4.03 0.04 16.23
N GLY A 213 -3.38 0.10 15.07
CA GLY A 213 -3.52 1.19 14.12
C GLY A 213 -4.90 1.18 13.45
N ARG A 214 -5.31 2.35 12.96
CA ARG A 214 -6.45 2.53 12.07
C ARG A 214 -5.95 2.76 10.64
N PRO A 215 -6.76 2.48 9.62
CA PRO A 215 -6.41 2.81 8.23
C PRO A 215 -5.95 4.26 8.04
N GLU A 216 -6.53 5.20 8.79
CA GLU A 216 -6.21 6.63 8.76
C GLU A 216 -4.78 6.92 9.24
N ASP A 217 -4.26 6.18 10.24
CA ASP A 217 -2.89 6.35 10.71
C ASP A 217 -1.87 6.09 9.57
N ILE A 218 -2.20 5.13 8.70
CA ILE A 218 -1.35 4.79 7.54
C ILE A 218 -1.57 5.78 6.39
N ALA A 219 -2.81 6.21 6.17
CA ALA A 219 -3.14 7.22 5.18
C ALA A 219 -2.39 8.54 5.46
N ASP A 220 -2.33 8.98 6.71
CA ASP A 220 -1.60 10.17 7.13
C ASP A 220 -0.10 10.03 6.89
N ALA A 221 0.47 8.86 7.17
CA ALA A 221 1.88 8.58 6.91
C ALA A 221 2.22 8.57 5.41
N ILE A 222 1.36 7.98 4.57
CA ILE A 222 1.53 8.01 3.10
C ILE A 222 1.38 9.45 2.59
N ARG A 223 0.38 10.19 3.09
CA ARG A 223 0.20 11.62 2.75
C ARG A 223 1.43 12.44 3.10
N PHE A 224 2.07 12.19 4.26
CA PHE A 224 3.35 12.80 4.62
C PHE A 224 4.45 12.48 3.61
N LEU A 225 4.61 11.22 3.20
CA LEU A 225 5.62 10.82 2.20
C LEU A 225 5.37 11.44 0.82
N ILE A 226 4.12 11.61 0.43
CA ILE A 226 3.74 12.35 -0.78
C ILE A 226 4.19 13.81 -0.65
N GLY A 227 3.91 14.45 0.48
CA GLY A 227 4.12 15.88 0.70
C GLY A 227 5.53 16.30 1.11
N ASN A 228 6.40 15.38 1.51
CA ASN A 228 7.76 15.72 1.95
C ASN A 228 8.77 15.52 0.82
N GLU A 229 9.18 16.62 0.18
CA GLU A 229 10.08 16.60 -0.98
C GLU A 229 11.52 16.14 -0.66
N PHE A 230 11.90 16.11 0.61
CA PHE A 230 13.26 15.74 1.03
C PHE A 230 13.35 14.31 1.56
N THR A 231 12.26 13.50 1.38
CA THR A 231 12.21 12.11 1.84
C THR A 231 12.18 11.16 0.64
N THR A 232 13.24 10.38 0.46
CA THR A 232 13.33 9.31 -0.54
C THR A 232 14.17 8.14 0.00
N GLY A 233 13.93 6.92 -0.49
CA GLY A 233 14.63 5.70 -0.05
C GLY A 233 14.27 5.25 1.38
N THR A 234 13.26 5.87 2.01
CA THR A 234 12.91 5.59 3.40
C THR A 234 11.83 4.51 3.54
N ILE A 235 11.91 3.82 4.68
CA ILE A 235 10.85 2.94 5.16
C ILE A 235 10.29 3.59 6.43
N LEU A 236 9.13 4.22 6.32
CA LEU A 236 8.48 4.88 7.45
C LEU A 236 7.67 3.87 8.26
N HIS A 237 8.13 3.59 9.48
CA HIS A 237 7.47 2.65 10.37
C HIS A 237 6.29 3.29 11.10
N VAL A 238 5.09 2.72 10.92
CA VAL A 238 3.84 3.17 11.54
C VAL A 238 3.19 1.95 12.17
N GLU A 239 3.68 1.54 13.36
CA GLU A 239 3.47 0.19 13.88
C GLU A 239 3.20 0.14 15.41
N GLY A 240 2.96 1.31 16.03
CA GLY A 240 2.59 1.40 17.44
C GLY A 240 3.66 0.94 18.42
N GLY A 241 4.94 0.88 18.01
CA GLY A 241 6.05 0.37 18.81
C GLY A 241 6.22 -1.16 18.75
N HIS A 242 5.57 -1.85 17.82
CA HIS A 242 5.62 -3.33 17.73
C HIS A 242 7.05 -3.87 17.54
N ARG A 243 7.96 -3.14 16.90
CA ARG A 243 9.35 -3.56 16.77
C ARG A 243 10.12 -3.61 18.08
N LEU A 244 9.61 -2.97 19.12
CA LEU A 244 10.28 -2.83 20.42
C LEU A 244 9.83 -3.90 21.44
N VAL A 245 8.75 -4.67 21.14
CA VAL A 245 8.11 -5.61 22.06
C VAL A 245 7.90 -7.00 21.48
#